data_2fe52e19d006b3af4785375c14d8e890
#
_entry.id   2fe52e19d006b3af4785375c14d8e890
#
_cell.length_a   1.000
_cell.length_b   1.000
_cell.length_c   1.000
_cell.angle_alpha   90.00
_cell.angle_beta   90.00
_cell.angle_gamma   90.00
#
_symmetry.space_group_name_H-M   'P 1'
#
loop_
_entity.id
_entity.type
_entity.pdbx_description
1 polymer ?
#
loop_
_entity_poly.entity_id
_entity_poly.type
_entity_poly.pdbx_seq_one_letter_code
_entity_poly.pdbx_strand_id
1 'polypeptide(L)'
;MIERKQLKDGAQVTFVLPADVPPGPVSVVGDFNQWKPGAHTLEPRSDGTRAVTVRLPAKSVHAFRYLAAGDYWFDEHHADGHDGANSLLHT
;
A
#
# COMPACT_ATOMS: atom_id res chain seq x y z
N MET A 1 1.45 -7.15 3.40
CA MET A 1 0.96 -8.12 2.41
C MET A 1 0.19 -7.39 1.32
N ILE A 2 0.28 -7.87 0.09
CA ILE A 2 -0.40 -7.26 -1.04
C ILE A 2 -1.30 -8.29 -1.69
N GLU A 3 -2.57 -7.97 -1.84
CA GLU A 3 -3.54 -8.79 -2.58
C GLU A 3 -3.80 -8.13 -3.94
N ARG A 4 -3.93 -8.92 -4.99
CA ARG A 4 -4.09 -8.41 -6.34
C ARG A 4 -5.23 -9.09 -7.05
N LYS A 5 -5.94 -8.31 -7.88
CA LYS A 5 -6.96 -8.82 -8.77
C LYS A 5 -6.76 -8.19 -10.14
N GLN A 6 -6.51 -9.02 -11.14
CA GLN A 6 -6.36 -8.53 -12.50
C GLN A 6 -7.72 -8.13 -13.06
N LEU A 7 -7.79 -6.94 -13.62
CA LEU A 7 -8.98 -6.40 -14.24
C LEU A 7 -8.77 -6.28 -15.76
N LYS A 8 -9.84 -6.08 -16.50
CA LYS A 8 -9.79 -5.96 -17.95
C LYS A 8 -8.84 -4.84 -18.41
N ASP A 9 -8.84 -3.72 -17.69
CA ASP A 9 -8.10 -2.52 -18.07
C ASP A 9 -7.12 -2.05 -16.99
N GLY A 10 -6.73 -2.95 -16.06
CA GLY A 10 -5.82 -2.57 -15.01
C GLY A 10 -5.70 -3.64 -13.94
N ALA A 11 -5.32 -3.22 -12.74
CA ALA A 11 -5.20 -4.08 -11.58
C ALA A 11 -5.84 -3.43 -10.36
N GLN A 12 -6.51 -4.25 -9.56
CA GLN A 12 -6.99 -3.84 -8.25
C GLN A 12 -6.01 -4.37 -7.22
N VAL A 13 -5.39 -3.46 -6.48
CA VAL A 13 -4.35 -3.80 -5.51
C VAL A 13 -4.84 -3.43 -4.12
N THR A 14 -4.78 -4.41 -3.20
CA THR A 14 -5.17 -4.19 -1.81
C THR A 14 -3.94 -4.33 -0.93
N PHE A 15 -3.61 -3.26 -0.21
CA PHE A 15 -2.52 -3.24 0.75
C PHE A 15 -3.07 -3.68 2.09
N VAL A 16 -2.47 -4.71 2.70
CA VAL A 16 -2.96 -5.35 3.92
C VAL A 16 -1.87 -5.37 4.98
N LEU A 17 -2.22 -4.92 6.18
CA LEU A 17 -1.33 -4.94 7.34
C LEU A 17 -2.08 -5.47 8.56
N PRO A 18 -1.37 -5.95 9.60
CA PRO A 18 -2.00 -6.26 10.87
C PRO A 18 -2.72 -5.03 11.44
N ALA A 19 -3.79 -5.23 12.18
CA ALA A 19 -4.62 -4.15 12.65
C ALA A 19 -3.94 -3.27 13.70
N ASP A 20 -2.94 -3.78 14.38
CA ASP A 20 -2.34 -3.13 15.55
C ASP A 20 -0.82 -2.94 15.47
N VAL A 21 -0.20 -3.28 14.34
CA VAL A 21 1.26 -3.15 14.17
C VAL A 21 1.54 -2.46 12.83
N PRO A 22 2.08 -1.24 12.86
CA PRO A 22 2.27 -0.36 14.02
C PRO A 22 0.93 0.19 14.54
N PRO A 23 0.87 0.61 15.80
CA PRO A 23 -0.35 1.18 16.35
C PRO A 23 -0.69 2.53 15.72
N GLY A 24 -1.98 2.87 15.73
CA GLY A 24 -2.47 4.12 15.19
C GLY A 24 -2.70 4.05 13.67
N PRO A 25 -3.14 5.16 13.07
CA PRO A 25 -3.45 5.19 11.64
C PRO A 25 -2.22 4.94 10.78
N VAL A 26 -2.43 4.21 9.67
CA VAL A 26 -1.40 3.98 8.65
C VAL A 26 -2.00 4.29 7.29
N SER A 27 -1.25 4.99 6.44
CA SER A 27 -1.63 5.23 5.06
C SER A 27 -0.57 4.66 4.11
N VAL A 28 -1.00 4.33 2.89
CA VAL A 28 -0.07 4.01 1.81
C VAL A 28 0.19 5.29 1.02
N VAL A 29 1.46 5.58 0.77
CA VAL A 29 1.90 6.80 0.08
C VAL A 29 2.78 6.38 -1.08
N GLY A 30 2.44 6.82 -2.28
CA GLY A 30 3.17 6.41 -3.46
C GLY A 30 2.97 7.35 -4.64
N ASP A 31 3.60 7.00 -5.77
CA ASP A 31 3.52 7.80 -6.97
C ASP A 31 2.10 7.83 -7.58
N PHE A 32 1.25 6.90 -7.18
CA PHE A 32 -0.15 6.84 -7.65
C PHE A 32 -1.08 7.80 -6.87
N ASN A 33 -0.59 8.46 -5.82
CA ASN A 33 -1.36 9.47 -5.08
C ASN A 33 -0.53 10.72 -4.78
N GLN A 34 0.47 11.01 -5.62
CA GLN A 34 1.38 12.15 -5.53
C GLN A 34 2.10 12.22 -4.18
N TRP A 35 2.37 11.06 -3.58
CA TRP A 35 3.04 10.96 -2.27
C TRP A 35 2.32 11.74 -1.16
N LYS A 36 1.00 11.84 -1.26
CA LYS A 36 0.20 12.63 -0.34
C LYS A 36 -0.21 11.79 0.87
N PRO A 37 0.27 12.13 2.08
CA PRO A 37 -0.15 11.41 3.30
C PRO A 37 -1.65 11.50 3.51
N GLY A 38 -2.25 10.37 3.92
CA GLY A 38 -3.67 10.30 4.24
C GLY A 38 -4.60 10.16 3.04
N ALA A 39 -4.08 10.17 1.80
CA ALA A 39 -4.91 9.95 0.62
C ALA A 39 -5.50 8.54 0.58
N HIS A 40 -4.74 7.55 1.05
CA HIS A 40 -5.17 6.15 1.12
C HIS A 40 -4.85 5.58 2.50
N THR A 41 -5.76 5.79 3.45
CA THR A 41 -5.61 5.29 4.82
C THR A 41 -6.19 3.88 4.90
N LEU A 42 -5.43 2.95 5.50
CA LEU A 42 -5.90 1.58 5.71
C LEU A 42 -7.02 1.54 6.74
N GLU A 43 -8.04 0.73 6.47
CA GLU A 43 -9.22 0.61 7.33
C GLU A 43 -9.36 -0.81 7.87
N PRO A 44 -9.91 -0.99 9.09
CA PRO A 44 -10.05 -2.31 9.68
C PRO A 44 -10.94 -3.23 8.85
N ARG A 45 -10.57 -4.51 8.81
CA ARG A 45 -11.39 -5.59 8.25
C ARG A 45 -11.81 -6.54 9.36
N SER A 46 -12.79 -7.41 9.07
CA SER A 46 -13.32 -8.35 10.04
C SER A 46 -12.34 -9.45 10.46
N ASP A 47 -11.28 -9.67 9.69
CA ASP A 47 -10.31 -10.76 9.92
C ASP A 47 -9.13 -10.34 10.81
N GLY A 48 -9.18 -9.19 11.46
CA GLY A 48 -8.08 -8.71 12.30
C GLY A 48 -6.98 -8.00 11.55
N THR A 49 -7.19 -7.68 10.28
CA THR A 49 -6.27 -6.87 9.48
C THR A 49 -6.88 -5.51 9.18
N ARG A 50 -6.09 -4.65 8.55
CA ARG A 50 -6.56 -3.40 7.96
C ARG A 50 -6.07 -3.33 6.54
N ALA A 51 -6.83 -2.68 5.67
CA ALA A 51 -6.53 -2.68 4.24
C ALA A 51 -7.06 -1.44 3.54
N VAL A 52 -6.46 -1.15 2.39
CA VAL A 52 -6.99 -0.16 1.45
C VAL A 52 -6.77 -0.68 0.03
N THR A 53 -7.75 -0.44 -0.82
CA THR A 53 -7.72 -0.90 -2.22
C THR A 53 -7.53 0.27 -3.16
N VAL A 54 -6.64 0.11 -4.13
CA VAL A 54 -6.32 1.10 -5.14
C VAL A 54 -6.38 0.46 -6.51
N ARG A 55 -6.94 1.16 -7.51
CA ARG A 55 -6.90 0.71 -8.90
C ARG A 55 -5.74 1.36 -9.62
N LEU A 56 -4.94 0.54 -10.30
CA LEU A 56 -3.73 0.99 -10.99
C LEU A 56 -3.74 0.50 -12.43
N PRO A 57 -3.05 1.21 -13.36
CA PRO A 57 -2.91 0.75 -14.74
C PRO A 57 -2.22 -0.60 -14.81
N ALA A 58 -2.54 -1.38 -15.83
CA ALA A 58 -1.84 -2.63 -16.09
C ALA A 58 -0.42 -2.35 -16.59
N LYS A 59 0.47 -3.34 -16.40
CA LYS A 59 1.85 -3.32 -16.92
C LYS A 59 2.61 -2.06 -16.51
N SER A 60 2.46 -1.66 -15.25
CA SER A 60 3.09 -0.48 -14.68
C SER A 60 3.94 -0.85 -13.47
N VAL A 61 4.87 0.03 -13.10
CA VAL A 61 5.66 -0.10 -11.87
C VAL A 61 5.40 1.13 -11.02
N HIS A 62 5.09 0.91 -9.75
CA HIS A 62 4.78 1.98 -8.81
C HIS A 62 5.68 1.89 -7.60
N ALA A 63 6.14 3.05 -7.12
CA ALA A 63 6.89 3.16 -5.88
C ALA A 63 5.95 3.61 -4.75
N PHE A 64 6.09 3.01 -3.58
CA PHE A 64 5.24 3.35 -2.44
C PHE A 64 5.95 3.06 -1.13
N ARG A 65 5.43 3.63 -0.06
CA ARG A 65 5.81 3.34 1.32
C ARG A 65 4.58 3.43 2.22
N TYR A 66 4.70 2.89 3.42
CA TYR A 66 3.68 3.10 4.44
C TYR A 66 4.09 4.23 5.37
N LEU A 67 3.12 5.02 5.80
CA LEU A 67 3.33 6.11 6.76
C LEU A 67 2.41 5.88 7.96
N ALA A 68 3.02 5.66 9.12
CA ALA A 68 2.30 5.49 10.39
C ALA A 68 2.31 6.78 11.20
N ALA A 69 1.57 6.79 12.31
CA ALA A 69 1.52 7.94 13.22
C ALA A 69 2.92 8.31 13.70
N GLY A 70 3.16 9.62 13.88
CA GLY A 70 4.47 10.13 14.30
C GLY A 70 5.49 10.17 13.18
N ASP A 71 5.05 10.28 11.95
CA ASP A 71 5.92 10.32 10.76
C ASP A 71 6.83 9.09 10.64
N TYR A 72 6.33 7.95 11.05
CA TYR A 72 7.08 6.69 10.95
C TYR A 72 6.85 6.06 9.58
N TRP A 73 7.89 6.05 8.74
CA TRP A 73 7.87 5.45 7.39
C TRP A 73 8.42 4.03 7.44
N PHE A 74 7.76 3.11 6.75
CA PHE A 74 8.27 1.74 6.67
C PHE A 74 7.87 1.08 5.35
N ASP A 75 8.51 -0.06 5.05
CA ASP A 75 8.39 -0.73 3.76
C ASP A 75 7.50 -1.95 3.83
N GLU A 76 7.06 -2.41 2.66
CA GLU A 76 6.32 -3.66 2.51
C GLU A 76 7.30 -4.82 2.35
N HIS A 77 7.21 -5.83 3.21
CA HIS A 77 8.08 -7.00 3.14
C HIS A 77 7.82 -7.87 1.90
N HIS A 78 6.59 -7.84 1.39
CA HIS A 78 6.17 -8.65 0.24
C HIS A 78 6.07 -7.83 -1.04
N ALA A 79 6.83 -6.74 -1.14
CA ALA A 79 6.90 -5.94 -2.36
C ALA A 79 7.57 -6.73 -3.49
N ASP A 80 7.27 -6.36 -4.72
CA ASP A 80 7.88 -6.99 -5.89
C ASP A 80 9.36 -6.65 -6.03
N GLY A 81 9.81 -5.58 -5.40
CA GLY A 81 11.20 -5.14 -5.39
C GLY A 81 11.35 -3.91 -4.54
N HIS A 82 12.57 -3.40 -4.48
CA HIS A 82 12.88 -2.20 -3.73
C HIS A 82 13.79 -1.29 -4.54
N ASP A 83 13.58 0.02 -4.41
CA ASP A 83 14.42 1.04 -5.03
C ASP A 83 14.82 2.01 -3.92
N GLY A 84 16.02 1.80 -3.34
CA GLY A 84 16.44 2.54 -2.17
C GLY A 84 15.47 2.31 -1.01
N ALA A 85 14.88 3.38 -0.51
CA ALA A 85 13.91 3.32 0.60
C ALA A 85 12.50 2.96 0.16
N ASN A 86 12.24 2.89 -1.15
CA ASN A 86 10.87 2.65 -1.66
C ASN A 86 10.63 1.18 -1.93
N SER A 87 9.41 0.73 -1.64
CA SER A 87 8.91 -0.57 -2.09
C SER A 87 8.37 -0.41 -3.50
N LEU A 88 8.53 -1.43 -4.34
CA LEU A 88 8.05 -1.43 -5.71
C LEU A 88 6.89 -2.41 -5.89
N LEU A 89 5.93 -2.00 -6.70
CA LEU A 89 4.74 -2.79 -7.04
C LEU A 89 4.63 -2.86 -8.56
N HIS A 90 4.58 -4.08 -9.09
CA HIS A 90 4.40 -4.33 -10.53
C HIS A 90 2.96 -4.75 -10.80
N THR A 91 2.31 -4.10 -11.73
CA THR A 91 0.93 -4.43 -12.15
C THR A 91 0.87 -4.98 -13.61
#